data_1791894d7c8b1678c5cf79eb30252897
#
_entry.id   1791894d7c8b1678c5cf79eb30252897
#
_cell.length_a   1.000
_cell.length_b   1.000
_cell.length_c   1.000
_cell.angle_alpha   90.00
_cell.angle_beta   90.00
_cell.angle_gamma   90.00
#
_symmetry.space_group_name_H-M   'P 1'
#
loop_
_entity.id
_entity.type
_entity.pdbx_description
1 polymer ?
#
loop_
_entity_poly.entity_id
_entity_poly.type
_entity_poly.pdbx_seq_one_letter_code
_entity_poly.pdbx_strand_id
1 'polypeptide(L)'
;RPCLIWMDLRSAPQTEKVVATGDVALRVNSDGRGPVSAEWMVPKALWIKQNEPEIFERAAVVCEYQDYVNYHLTGRWVASITNVSARWHYNRARGGVPETLLEKLGLSDLAAKWPAEVVDLGQVVGGLTARAAEHLALPKGLPVVQGGADAFVGMVGLGVVRPGSLAFITGSSHLQLGISAV
;
A
#
# COMPACT_ATOMS: atom_id res chain seq x y z
N ARG A 1 14.21 -0.85 12.15
CA ARG A 1 15.08 -0.81 10.97
C ARG A 1 14.74 0.39 10.08
N PRO A 2 15.61 0.80 9.16
CA PRO A 2 15.27 1.79 8.14
C PRO A 2 14.13 1.34 7.24
N CYS A 3 13.34 2.28 6.71
CA CYS A 3 12.27 2.01 5.77
C CYS A 3 12.83 1.38 4.47
N LEU A 4 12.14 0.40 3.92
CA LEU A 4 12.42 -0.14 2.59
C LEU A 4 11.77 0.77 1.56
N ILE A 5 12.57 1.55 0.86
CA ILE A 5 12.07 2.46 -0.18
C ILE A 5 11.78 1.71 -1.49
N TRP A 6 11.12 2.37 -2.43
CA TRP A 6 10.75 1.77 -3.73
C TRP A 6 11.96 1.28 -4.55
N MET A 7 13.11 1.93 -4.45
CA MET A 7 14.36 1.51 -5.12
C MET A 7 15.02 0.27 -4.51
N ASP A 8 14.56 -0.22 -3.36
CA ASP A 8 15.09 -1.42 -2.75
C ASP A 8 14.53 -2.66 -3.43
N LEU A 9 15.32 -3.26 -4.29
CA LEU A 9 14.96 -4.40 -5.11
C LEU A 9 15.45 -5.75 -4.55
N ARG A 10 15.89 -5.82 -3.29
CA ARG A 10 16.36 -7.07 -2.66
C ARG A 10 15.35 -8.19 -2.71
N SER A 11 14.07 -7.86 -2.78
CA SER A 11 12.97 -8.83 -2.88
C SER A 11 12.69 -9.33 -4.30
N ALA A 12 13.55 -9.07 -5.28
CA ALA A 12 13.36 -9.55 -6.64
C ALA A 12 13.17 -11.09 -6.73
N PRO A 13 13.95 -11.94 -6.02
CA PRO A 13 13.69 -13.38 -6.01
C PRO A 13 12.33 -13.79 -5.43
N GLN A 14 11.76 -12.98 -4.54
CA GLN A 14 10.45 -13.25 -3.94
C GLN A 14 9.30 -12.95 -4.92
N THR A 15 9.50 -12.08 -5.90
CA THR A 15 8.48 -11.83 -6.93
C THR A 15 8.14 -13.07 -7.73
N GLU A 16 9.15 -13.88 -8.07
CA GLU A 16 8.97 -15.16 -8.78
C GLU A 16 8.15 -16.14 -7.94
N LYS A 17 8.41 -16.20 -6.63
CA LYS A 17 7.62 -17.03 -5.70
C LYS A 17 6.17 -16.60 -5.65
N VAL A 18 5.90 -15.27 -5.60
CA VAL A 18 4.54 -14.73 -5.61
C VAL A 18 3.82 -15.11 -6.90
N VAL A 19 4.45 -14.89 -8.06
CA VAL A 19 3.88 -15.26 -9.37
C VAL A 19 3.63 -16.76 -9.47
N ALA A 20 4.55 -17.59 -9.02
CA ALA A 20 4.45 -19.04 -9.08
C ALA A 20 3.27 -19.62 -8.26
N THR A 21 2.71 -18.86 -7.31
CA THR A 21 1.51 -19.30 -6.57
C THR A 21 0.30 -19.47 -7.45
N GLY A 22 0.22 -18.76 -8.58
CA GLY A 22 -0.95 -18.72 -9.46
C GLY A 22 -2.24 -18.29 -8.74
N ASP A 23 -2.10 -17.57 -7.62
CA ASP A 23 -3.25 -17.23 -6.78
C ASP A 23 -4.20 -16.23 -7.46
N VAL A 24 -5.49 -16.37 -7.18
CA VAL A 24 -6.52 -15.49 -7.73
C VAL A 24 -6.36 -14.03 -7.30
N ALA A 25 -5.71 -13.78 -6.17
CA ALA A 25 -5.42 -12.43 -5.69
C ALA A 25 -4.48 -11.65 -6.64
N LEU A 26 -3.68 -12.35 -7.46
CA LEU A 26 -2.81 -11.69 -8.45
C LEU A 26 -3.62 -10.94 -9.52
N ARG A 27 -4.90 -11.30 -9.69
CA ARG A 27 -5.77 -10.66 -10.70
C ARG A 27 -6.17 -9.23 -10.37
N VAL A 28 -5.92 -8.75 -9.16
CA VAL A 28 -6.16 -7.35 -8.82
C VAL A 28 -5.27 -6.40 -9.65
N ASN A 29 -4.10 -6.90 -10.07
CA ASN A 29 -3.19 -6.18 -10.94
C ASN A 29 -3.07 -6.91 -12.30
N SER A 30 -3.33 -6.21 -13.39
CA SER A 30 -3.16 -6.72 -14.78
C SER A 30 -3.88 -8.06 -15.04
N ASP A 31 -4.99 -8.32 -14.38
CA ASP A 31 -5.73 -9.59 -14.42
C ASP A 31 -4.84 -10.83 -14.15
N GLY A 32 -3.80 -10.66 -13.33
CA GLY A 32 -2.81 -11.69 -13.02
C GLY A 32 -1.81 -12.01 -14.14
N ARG A 33 -1.80 -11.24 -15.21
CA ARG A 33 -0.91 -11.43 -16.37
C ARG A 33 0.34 -10.57 -16.32
N GLY A 34 0.35 -9.57 -15.47
CA GLY A 34 1.49 -8.68 -15.28
C GLY A 34 2.53 -9.26 -14.32
N PRO A 35 3.75 -8.73 -14.38
CA PRO A 35 4.77 -9.06 -13.40
C PRO A 35 4.39 -8.54 -12.02
N VAL A 36 4.84 -9.24 -10.99
CA VAL A 36 4.85 -8.72 -9.61
C VAL A 36 6.14 -7.93 -9.44
N SER A 37 6.04 -6.71 -8.91
CA SER A 37 7.23 -5.87 -8.73
C SER A 37 7.90 -6.14 -7.38
N ALA A 38 9.23 -6.12 -7.37
CA ALA A 38 10.03 -6.13 -6.14
C ALA A 38 9.81 -4.88 -5.26
N GLU A 39 9.20 -3.84 -5.80
CA GLU A 39 8.82 -2.63 -5.07
C GLU A 39 7.61 -2.86 -4.15
N TRP A 40 6.81 -3.90 -4.42
CA TRP A 40 5.55 -4.14 -3.72
C TRP A 40 5.77 -4.75 -2.34
N MET A 41 4.78 -4.56 -1.48
CA MET A 41 4.87 -4.93 -0.08
C MET A 41 4.96 -6.46 0.13
N VAL A 42 4.16 -7.26 -0.58
CA VAL A 42 4.14 -8.72 -0.35
C VAL A 42 5.51 -9.36 -0.60
N PRO A 43 6.20 -9.11 -1.73
CA PRO A 43 7.57 -9.58 -1.93
C PRO A 43 8.54 -9.06 -0.86
N LYS A 44 8.42 -7.79 -0.45
CA LYS A 44 9.29 -7.19 0.58
C LYS A 44 9.05 -7.82 1.95
N ALA A 45 7.79 -8.02 2.34
CA ALA A 45 7.46 -8.68 3.60
C ALA A 45 7.99 -10.13 3.63
N LEU A 46 7.85 -10.85 2.51
CA LEU A 46 8.40 -12.20 2.37
C LEU A 46 9.93 -12.20 2.47
N TRP A 47 10.59 -11.22 1.83
CA TRP A 47 12.04 -11.08 1.94
C TRP A 47 12.48 -10.83 3.39
N ILE A 48 11.81 -9.90 4.11
CA ILE A 48 12.12 -9.62 5.52
C ILE A 48 11.93 -10.88 6.36
N LYS A 49 10.82 -11.59 6.19
CA LYS A 49 10.57 -12.84 6.94
C LYS A 49 11.65 -13.88 6.71
N GLN A 50 12.16 -14.01 5.48
CA GLN A 50 13.17 -15.00 5.12
C GLN A 50 14.59 -14.61 5.52
N ASN A 51 14.94 -13.33 5.50
CA ASN A 51 16.33 -12.86 5.70
C ASN A 51 16.54 -12.12 7.03
N GLU A 52 15.48 -11.63 7.64
CA GLU A 52 15.50 -10.88 8.89
C GLU A 52 14.33 -11.34 9.80
N PRO A 53 14.20 -12.65 10.09
CA PRO A 53 13.02 -13.20 10.78
C PRO A 53 12.75 -12.55 12.13
N GLU A 54 13.76 -12.26 12.93
CA GLU A 54 13.62 -11.60 14.22
C GLU A 54 12.97 -10.21 14.10
N ILE A 55 13.28 -9.47 13.02
CA ILE A 55 12.67 -8.17 12.74
C ILE A 55 11.21 -8.36 12.37
N PHE A 56 10.92 -9.34 11.51
CA PHE A 56 9.55 -9.65 11.10
C PHE A 56 8.68 -10.09 12.28
N GLU A 57 9.19 -10.98 13.14
CA GLU A 57 8.49 -11.49 14.31
C GLU A 57 8.18 -10.37 15.32
N ARG A 58 9.14 -9.49 15.60
CA ARG A 58 8.99 -8.37 16.54
C ARG A 58 8.14 -7.22 16.00
N ALA A 59 7.90 -7.15 14.70
CA ALA A 59 7.07 -6.12 14.11
C ALA A 59 5.62 -6.26 14.57
N ALA A 60 5.08 -5.26 15.23
CA ALA A 60 3.67 -5.20 15.58
C ALA A 60 2.81 -4.84 14.36
N VAL A 61 3.33 -4.00 13.47
CA VAL A 61 2.66 -3.56 12.25
C VAL A 61 3.66 -3.57 11.09
N VAL A 62 3.21 -4.05 9.94
CA VAL A 62 3.86 -3.89 8.63
C VAL A 62 2.97 -2.97 7.80
N CYS A 63 3.51 -1.86 7.33
CA CYS A 63 2.72 -0.79 6.71
C CYS A 63 3.49 -0.06 5.61
N GLU A 64 2.79 0.69 4.79
CA GLU A 64 3.40 1.66 3.89
C GLU A 64 3.90 2.88 4.68
N TYR A 65 4.85 3.62 4.10
CA TYR A 65 5.39 4.83 4.72
C TYR A 65 4.30 5.87 5.05
N GLN A 66 3.32 6.01 4.17
CA GLN A 66 2.17 6.90 4.37
C GLN A 66 1.36 6.51 5.61
N ASP A 67 1.13 5.23 5.84
CA ASP A 67 0.37 4.73 6.98
C ASP A 67 1.11 5.04 8.30
N TYR A 68 2.44 4.93 8.28
CA TYR A 68 3.30 5.32 9.39
C TYR A 68 3.20 6.83 9.69
N VAL A 69 3.18 7.67 8.66
CA VAL A 69 2.98 9.12 8.82
C VAL A 69 1.59 9.41 9.39
N ASN A 70 0.54 8.77 8.88
CA ASN A 70 -0.81 8.92 9.41
C ASN A 70 -0.90 8.54 10.89
N TYR A 71 -0.23 7.46 11.30
CA TYR A 71 -0.15 7.08 12.71
C TYR A 71 0.50 8.16 13.58
N HIS A 72 1.61 8.73 13.14
CA HIS A 72 2.28 9.80 13.88
C HIS A 72 1.45 11.08 13.97
N LEU A 73 0.64 11.36 12.96
CA LEU A 73 -0.24 12.53 12.95
C LEU A 73 -1.50 12.32 13.81
N THR A 74 -2.11 11.14 13.75
CA THR A 74 -3.47 10.91 14.28
C THR A 74 -3.54 9.88 15.41
N GLY A 75 -2.49 9.08 15.59
CA GLY A 75 -2.51 7.93 16.51
C GLY A 75 -3.25 6.70 15.96
N ARG A 76 -3.70 6.72 14.69
CA ARG A 76 -4.44 5.62 14.07
C ARG A 76 -3.63 4.90 13.01
N TRP A 77 -3.62 3.57 13.06
CA TRP A 77 -3.09 2.72 12.01
C TRP A 77 -4.17 2.48 10.95
N VAL A 78 -4.01 3.12 9.81
CA VAL A 78 -4.89 2.95 8.65
C VAL A 78 -4.07 2.79 7.39
N ALA A 79 -4.57 2.05 6.42
CA ALA A 79 -3.95 1.89 5.11
C ALA A 79 -4.74 2.62 4.02
N SER A 80 -4.04 3.16 3.04
CA SER A 80 -4.66 3.74 1.86
C SER A 80 -5.14 2.66 0.90
N ILE A 81 -6.42 2.74 0.47
CA ILE A 81 -6.98 1.79 -0.52
C ILE A 81 -6.12 1.68 -1.78
N THR A 82 -5.55 2.79 -2.27
CA THR A 82 -4.73 2.76 -3.47
C THR A 82 -3.41 2.03 -3.28
N ASN A 83 -2.78 2.18 -2.11
CA ASN A 83 -1.54 1.49 -1.81
C ASN A 83 -1.75 -0.02 -1.64
N VAL A 84 -2.76 -0.41 -0.86
CA VAL A 84 -2.99 -1.85 -0.60
C VAL A 84 -3.51 -2.57 -1.84
N SER A 85 -4.35 -1.93 -2.67
CA SER A 85 -4.81 -2.53 -3.93
C SER A 85 -3.67 -2.68 -4.93
N ALA A 86 -2.82 -1.66 -5.09
CA ALA A 86 -1.74 -1.68 -6.06
C ALA A 86 -0.56 -2.58 -5.64
N ARG A 87 -0.22 -2.64 -4.34
CA ARG A 87 1.05 -3.22 -3.87
C ARG A 87 0.92 -4.44 -2.96
N TRP A 88 -0.29 -4.69 -2.42
CA TRP A 88 -0.53 -5.75 -1.45
C TRP A 88 -1.50 -6.81 -1.94
N HIS A 89 -1.97 -6.71 -3.18
CA HIS A 89 -3.01 -7.59 -3.76
C HIS A 89 -4.35 -7.55 -3.00
N TYR A 90 -4.61 -6.46 -2.29
CA TYR A 90 -5.88 -6.26 -1.58
C TYR A 90 -7.02 -6.07 -2.57
N ASN A 91 -8.15 -6.76 -2.35
CA ASN A 91 -9.35 -6.58 -3.17
C ASN A 91 -10.59 -6.55 -2.27
N ARG A 92 -11.13 -5.34 -2.05
CA ARG A 92 -12.31 -5.15 -1.19
C ARG A 92 -13.51 -6.00 -1.61
N ALA A 93 -13.75 -6.16 -2.90
CA ALA A 93 -14.85 -6.96 -3.42
C ALA A 93 -14.68 -8.48 -3.22
N ARG A 94 -13.47 -8.91 -2.83
CA ARG A 94 -13.12 -10.32 -2.61
C ARG A 94 -12.64 -10.61 -1.19
N GLY A 95 -13.17 -9.88 -0.20
CA GLY A 95 -12.83 -10.10 1.20
C GLY A 95 -11.63 -9.29 1.72
N GLY A 96 -10.98 -8.52 0.86
CA GLY A 96 -9.91 -7.60 1.26
C GLY A 96 -8.53 -8.23 1.24
N VAL A 97 -8.04 -8.70 2.37
CA VAL A 97 -6.69 -9.29 2.51
C VAL A 97 -6.56 -10.58 1.69
N PRO A 98 -5.48 -10.77 0.92
CA PRO A 98 -5.30 -11.94 0.06
C PRO A 98 -4.84 -13.17 0.86
N GLU A 99 -5.68 -13.69 1.75
CA GLU A 99 -5.32 -14.74 2.71
C GLU A 99 -4.73 -15.99 2.04
N THR A 100 -5.35 -16.47 0.95
CA THR A 100 -4.87 -17.65 0.22
C THR A 100 -3.48 -17.45 -0.40
N LEU A 101 -3.20 -16.25 -0.90
CA LEU A 101 -1.88 -15.89 -1.39
C LEU A 101 -0.85 -15.92 -0.26
N LEU A 102 -1.19 -15.30 0.87
CA LEU A 102 -0.30 -15.26 2.05
C LEU A 102 -0.03 -16.67 2.59
N GLU A 103 -1.05 -17.53 2.63
CA GLU A 103 -0.90 -18.93 3.05
C GLU A 103 0.07 -19.70 2.14
N LYS A 104 -0.12 -19.63 0.83
CA LYS A 104 0.77 -20.28 -0.17
C LYS A 104 2.22 -19.81 -0.07
N LEU A 105 2.44 -18.59 0.39
CA LEU A 105 3.78 -18.00 0.60
C LEU A 105 4.38 -18.31 1.98
N GLY A 106 3.63 -18.98 2.88
CA GLY A 106 4.03 -19.14 4.28
C GLY A 106 4.08 -17.80 5.03
N LEU A 107 3.23 -16.85 4.66
CA LEU A 107 3.21 -15.47 5.14
C LEU A 107 1.87 -15.11 5.83
N SER A 108 1.12 -16.11 6.31
CA SER A 108 -0.21 -15.91 6.91
C SER A 108 -0.20 -14.96 8.11
N ASP A 109 0.91 -14.92 8.86
CA ASP A 109 1.12 -14.04 10.00
C ASP A 109 1.21 -12.55 9.62
N LEU A 110 1.44 -12.22 8.35
CA LEU A 110 1.38 -10.85 7.85
C LEU A 110 -0.04 -10.27 7.98
N ALA A 111 -1.08 -11.08 7.84
CA ALA A 111 -2.46 -10.62 7.95
C ALA A 111 -2.75 -9.97 9.32
N ALA A 112 -2.20 -10.53 10.40
CA ALA A 112 -2.32 -9.97 11.75
C ALA A 112 -1.47 -8.70 11.97
N LYS A 113 -0.49 -8.45 11.11
CA LYS A 113 0.38 -7.26 11.17
C LYS A 113 -0.06 -6.16 10.19
N TRP A 114 -1.10 -6.40 9.42
CA TRP A 114 -1.67 -5.43 8.49
C TRP A 114 -2.40 -4.31 9.25
N PRO A 115 -2.40 -3.06 8.78
CA PRO A 115 -3.26 -2.03 9.34
C PRO A 115 -4.73 -2.47 9.31
N ALA A 116 -5.41 -2.41 10.46
CA ALA A 116 -6.73 -3.01 10.64
C ALA A 116 -7.83 -2.37 9.77
N GLU A 117 -7.61 -1.14 9.32
CA GLU A 117 -8.59 -0.36 8.57
C GLU A 117 -8.00 0.11 7.23
N VAL A 118 -8.77 -0.06 6.16
CA VAL A 118 -8.45 0.46 4.83
C VAL A 118 -9.39 1.61 4.50
N VAL A 119 -8.81 2.80 4.29
CA VAL A 119 -9.53 4.07 4.13
C VAL A 119 -9.41 4.57 2.70
N ASP A 120 -10.50 5.11 2.17
CA ASP A 120 -10.55 5.65 0.81
C ASP A 120 -9.89 7.03 0.73
N LEU A 121 -9.46 7.41 -0.47
CA LEU A 121 -8.91 8.74 -0.73
C LEU A 121 -9.92 9.82 -0.34
N GLY A 122 -9.43 10.88 0.29
CA GLY A 122 -10.24 12.02 0.70
C GLY A 122 -11.04 11.82 1.99
N GLN A 123 -11.07 10.62 2.56
CA GLN A 123 -11.71 10.39 3.87
C GLN A 123 -10.84 10.88 5.01
N VAL A 124 -11.47 11.37 6.07
CA VAL A 124 -10.78 11.83 7.27
C VAL A 124 -10.28 10.61 8.07
N VAL A 125 -8.97 10.53 8.23
CA VAL A 125 -8.31 9.53 9.07
C VAL A 125 -8.52 9.83 10.56
N GLY A 126 -8.39 11.09 10.94
CA GLY A 126 -8.53 11.58 12.30
C GLY A 126 -8.10 13.03 12.41
N GLY A 127 -8.09 13.58 13.62
CA GLY A 127 -7.52 14.90 13.90
C GLY A 127 -6.07 14.80 14.36
N LEU A 128 -5.30 15.88 14.15
CA LEU A 128 -3.94 15.97 14.69
C LEU A 128 -3.92 15.75 16.19
N THR A 129 -3.05 14.85 16.65
CA THR A 129 -2.77 14.66 18.08
C THR A 129 -2.12 15.93 18.65
N ALA A 130 -2.17 16.10 19.97
CA ALA A 130 -1.48 17.24 20.62
C ALA A 130 0.01 17.31 20.25
N ARG A 131 0.70 16.18 20.26
CA ARG A 131 2.11 16.06 19.90
C ARG A 131 2.39 16.47 18.45
N ALA A 132 1.57 15.99 17.50
CA ALA A 132 1.72 16.31 16.09
C ALA A 132 1.44 17.81 15.84
N ALA A 133 0.38 18.33 16.46
CA ALA A 133 -0.01 19.73 16.37
C ALA A 133 1.10 20.67 16.88
N GLU A 134 1.67 20.37 18.03
CA GLU A 134 2.81 21.11 18.58
C GLU A 134 4.03 21.09 17.66
N HIS A 135 4.41 19.87 17.20
CA HIS A 135 5.57 19.69 16.31
C HIS A 135 5.43 20.45 14.97
N LEU A 136 4.22 20.50 14.42
CA LEU A 136 3.93 21.14 13.12
C LEU A 136 3.52 22.62 13.25
N ALA A 137 3.38 23.13 14.46
CA ALA A 137 2.80 24.46 14.74
C ALA A 137 1.40 24.65 14.11
N LEU A 138 0.57 23.61 14.20
CA LEU A 138 -0.81 23.58 13.66
C LEU A 138 -1.83 23.37 14.80
N PRO A 139 -3.11 23.71 14.59
CA PRO A 139 -4.14 23.47 15.59
C PRO A 139 -4.32 21.97 15.90
N LYS A 140 -4.42 21.62 17.20
CA LYS A 140 -4.84 20.28 17.63
C LYS A 140 -6.22 19.96 17.07
N GLY A 141 -6.40 18.74 16.59
CA GLY A 141 -7.65 18.26 16.02
C GLY A 141 -7.89 18.66 14.57
N LEU A 142 -6.94 19.38 13.94
CA LEU A 142 -7.00 19.66 12.50
C LEU A 142 -7.18 18.34 11.73
N PRO A 143 -8.19 18.24 10.84
CA PRO A 143 -8.45 17.00 10.11
C PRO A 143 -7.26 16.56 9.26
N VAL A 144 -6.88 15.29 9.38
CA VAL A 144 -5.91 14.61 8.51
C VAL A 144 -6.68 13.75 7.54
N VAL A 145 -6.50 14.01 6.25
CA VAL A 145 -7.23 13.34 5.16
C VAL A 145 -6.35 12.27 4.53
N GLN A 146 -6.95 11.11 4.20
CA GLN A 146 -6.25 10.02 3.56
C GLN A 146 -5.80 10.41 2.15
N GLY A 147 -4.52 10.41 1.94
CA GLY A 147 -3.89 10.46 0.62
C GLY A 147 -3.72 9.07 0.01
N GLY A 148 -2.92 8.98 -1.05
CA GLY A 148 -2.63 7.71 -1.72
C GLY A 148 -1.33 7.74 -2.51
N ALA A 149 -1.12 6.74 -3.34
CA ALA A 149 0.01 6.74 -4.25
C ALA A 149 0.00 8.00 -5.14
N ASP A 150 1.15 8.64 -5.27
CA ASP A 150 1.34 9.94 -5.92
C ASP A 150 0.71 10.03 -7.30
N ALA A 151 0.89 9.02 -8.13
CA ALA A 151 0.33 8.98 -9.48
C ALA A 151 -1.22 8.96 -9.48
N PHE A 152 -1.86 8.22 -8.58
CA PHE A 152 -3.32 8.19 -8.48
C PHE A 152 -3.89 9.51 -7.95
N VAL A 153 -3.23 10.10 -6.96
CA VAL A 153 -3.61 11.43 -6.47
C VAL A 153 -3.36 12.50 -7.54
N GLY A 154 -2.24 12.40 -8.26
CA GLY A 154 -1.94 13.26 -9.40
C GLY A 154 -2.98 13.17 -10.51
N MET A 155 -3.47 11.97 -10.83
CA MET A 155 -4.56 11.78 -11.80
C MET A 155 -5.83 12.54 -11.39
N VAL A 156 -6.19 12.49 -10.11
CA VAL A 156 -7.34 13.26 -9.57
C VAL A 156 -7.09 14.77 -9.68
N GLY A 157 -5.88 15.22 -9.34
CA GLY A 157 -5.47 16.62 -9.48
C GLY A 157 -5.51 17.14 -10.91
N LEU A 158 -5.30 16.27 -11.92
CA LEU A 158 -5.45 16.57 -13.33
C LEU A 158 -6.92 16.53 -13.82
N GLY A 159 -7.87 16.23 -12.95
CA GLY A 159 -9.28 16.14 -13.30
C GLY A 159 -9.66 14.88 -14.07
N VAL A 160 -8.79 13.87 -14.14
CA VAL A 160 -9.09 12.58 -14.77
C VAL A 160 -9.87 11.71 -13.79
N VAL A 161 -11.17 11.99 -13.67
CA VAL A 161 -12.09 11.35 -12.72
C VAL A 161 -13.28 10.67 -13.42
N ARG A 162 -13.26 10.58 -14.75
CA ARG A 162 -14.31 9.98 -15.57
C ARG A 162 -13.70 9.17 -16.71
N PRO A 163 -14.41 8.13 -17.22
CA PRO A 163 -14.01 7.43 -18.43
C PRO A 163 -13.84 8.39 -19.63
N GLY A 164 -12.91 8.04 -20.53
CA GLY A 164 -12.62 8.81 -21.75
C GLY A 164 -11.50 9.85 -21.61
N SER A 165 -10.92 10.01 -20.42
CA SER A 165 -9.73 10.85 -20.19
C SER A 165 -8.56 10.01 -19.71
N LEU A 166 -7.34 10.42 -20.06
CA LEU A 166 -6.09 9.78 -19.68
C LEU A 166 -5.15 10.81 -19.06
N ALA A 167 -4.63 10.50 -17.88
CA ALA A 167 -3.51 11.22 -17.30
C ALA A 167 -2.21 10.60 -17.77
N PHE A 168 -1.30 11.44 -18.25
CA PHE A 168 0.06 11.03 -18.54
C PHE A 168 1.00 11.71 -17.54
N ILE A 169 1.52 10.93 -16.61
CA ILE A 169 2.39 11.41 -15.54
C ILE A 169 3.83 11.00 -15.88
N THR A 170 4.68 11.99 -16.09
CA THR A 170 6.08 11.79 -16.46
C THR A 170 7.00 12.17 -15.31
N GLY A 171 7.96 11.32 -15.02
CA GLY A 171 8.97 11.51 -13.98
C GLY A 171 10.10 10.51 -14.19
N SER A 172 10.56 9.88 -13.14
CA SER A 172 11.47 8.72 -13.21
C SER A 172 10.81 7.51 -13.91
N SER A 173 9.48 7.46 -13.90
CA SER A 173 8.64 6.53 -14.67
C SER A 173 7.68 7.31 -15.56
N HIS A 174 7.12 6.63 -16.56
CA HIS A 174 6.03 7.15 -17.39
C HIS A 174 4.77 6.34 -17.10
N LEU A 175 3.81 6.97 -16.45
CA LEU A 175 2.55 6.33 -16.07
C LEU A 175 1.41 6.88 -16.90
N GLN A 176 0.59 5.98 -17.41
CA GLN A 176 -0.66 6.29 -18.10
C GLN A 176 -1.80 5.77 -17.25
N LEU A 177 -2.63 6.68 -16.74
CA LEU A 177 -3.70 6.39 -15.82
C LEU A 177 -5.02 6.90 -16.36
N GLY A 178 -6.02 6.07 -16.32
CA GLY A 178 -7.37 6.41 -16.74
C GLY A 178 -8.41 5.66 -15.92
N ILE A 179 -9.67 6.01 -16.11
CA ILE A 179 -10.80 5.35 -15.48
C ILE A 179 -11.51 4.51 -16.53
N SER A 180 -11.71 3.21 -16.23
CA SER A 180 -12.54 2.32 -17.05
C SER A 180 -14.02 2.50 -16.69
N ALA A 181 -14.88 2.27 -17.68
CA ALA A 181 -16.34 2.20 -17.49
C ALA A 181 -16.80 0.79 -17.10
N VAL A 182 -15.90 -0.21 -17.09
CA VAL A 182 -16.14 -1.63 -16.80
C VAL A 182 -15.25 -2.08 -15.67
#